data_e935ba97b5b3cc7f6600fb7b7e0cc7ee
#
_entry.id   e935ba97b5b3cc7f6600fb7b7e0cc7ee
#
_cell.length_a   1.000
_cell.length_b   1.000
_cell.length_c   1.000
_cell.angle_alpha   90.00
_cell.angle_beta   90.00
_cell.angle_gamma   90.00
#
_symmetry.space_group_name_H-M   'P 1'
#
loop_
_entity.id
_entity.type
_entity.pdbx_description
1 polymer ?
#
loop_
_entity_poly.entity_id
_entity_poly.type
_entity_poly.pdbx_seq_one_letter_code
_entity_poly.pdbx_strand_id
1 'polypeptide(L)'
;MRAGAGGLLAAVCLAATAHPAVAKTRFFPLPMYTTVPNEGSTYGAMPVFMVASDDDPDKVKSITAPSVSWNSSAGVTGTFRYYRYLEMFRSWHLLLSASTTINRSVWFTYDDDRRTPRALTLNILVRMRRNLFYRYWGLGPNTVPESESSYTRLFAVASARVGWNVTSDFNVGVYGEVRGDSPERHALEGLPATQDLYPDAPGLGGAALVRAGLNVRYDTRLQGDYSPAGFAAELSGDVGHGITGVGWIGQFTGTARVLVPEFSFLQGAARFYWMQVVGNDVPFYDRASLGGEVLFRGFPENRFIDMGAWQVEAEQRFKLFQTHFFGVVADWRIDPFVAAGQVYGQTAPWEHVRGSVGAGLRMFIHPDILGRIDLAYAGEGLRAYVVLGYPY
;
A
#
# COMPACT_ATOMS: atom_id res chain seq x y z
N MET A 1 28.27 -28.02 23.73
CA MET A 1 28.01 -26.79 24.53
C MET A 1 26.91 -26.02 23.86
N ARG A 2 25.70 -26.09 24.44
CA ARG A 2 24.51 -25.35 23.96
C ARG A 2 24.52 -23.99 24.65
N ALA A 3 24.63 -22.91 23.90
CA ALA A 3 24.37 -21.56 24.38
C ALA A 3 22.99 -21.14 23.91
N GLY A 4 22.09 -20.96 24.88
CA GLY A 4 20.70 -20.57 24.65
C GLY A 4 20.58 -19.13 24.19
N ALA A 5 19.86 -18.90 23.12
CA ALA A 5 19.32 -17.60 22.75
C ALA A 5 18.04 -17.38 23.53
N GLY A 6 18.17 -16.94 24.76
CA GLY A 6 17.08 -16.47 25.61
C GLY A 6 16.92 -14.99 25.47
N GLY A 7 15.69 -14.58 25.11
CA GLY A 7 15.10 -13.37 25.60
C GLY A 7 15.54 -12.04 24.99
N LEU A 8 14.60 -11.37 24.38
CA LEU A 8 14.29 -9.95 24.64
C LEU A 8 12.87 -9.66 24.11
N LEU A 9 11.87 -10.14 24.83
CA LEU A 9 10.57 -9.48 24.90
C LEU A 9 10.69 -8.38 25.97
N ALA A 10 11.29 -7.27 25.60
CA ALA A 10 11.23 -6.07 26.44
C ALA A 10 9.84 -5.45 26.22
N ALA A 11 8.93 -5.74 27.12
CA ALA A 11 7.70 -4.97 27.29
C ALA A 11 8.11 -3.55 27.66
N VAL A 12 8.05 -2.64 26.68
CA VAL A 12 8.16 -1.19 26.95
C VAL A 12 6.84 -0.76 27.56
N CYS A 13 6.70 -0.90 28.87
CA CYS A 13 5.71 -0.15 29.64
C CYS A 13 6.21 1.29 29.78
N LEU A 14 5.88 2.15 28.83
CA LEU A 14 5.96 3.59 29.03
C LEU A 14 4.83 4.01 29.98
N ALA A 15 5.16 4.23 31.25
CA ALA A 15 4.30 4.89 32.19
C ALA A 15 4.09 6.35 31.72
N ALA A 16 2.97 6.60 31.08
CA ALA A 16 2.53 7.96 30.80
C ALA A 16 2.00 8.57 32.09
N THR A 17 2.74 9.49 32.69
CA THR A 17 2.23 10.37 33.76
C THR A 17 1.23 11.34 33.12
N ALA A 18 -0.05 11.02 33.27
CA ALA A 18 -1.15 11.84 32.80
C ALA A 18 -1.35 13.06 33.72
N HIS A 19 -1.30 14.25 33.14
CA HIS A 19 -1.99 15.42 33.66
C HIS A 19 -3.39 15.48 33.04
N PRO A 20 -4.46 15.76 33.77
CA PRO A 20 -5.82 15.57 33.31
C PRO A 20 -6.35 16.81 32.58
N ALA A 21 -6.13 16.89 31.30
CA ALA A 21 -7.12 17.47 30.41
C ALA A 21 -7.92 16.27 29.85
N VAL A 22 -9.21 16.19 30.13
CA VAL A 22 -10.06 15.04 29.76
C VAL A 22 -10.30 15.08 28.26
N ALA A 23 -9.27 14.75 27.50
CA ALA A 23 -9.44 14.42 26.09
C ALA A 23 -10.34 13.18 26.03
N LYS A 24 -11.52 13.28 25.38
CA LYS A 24 -12.42 12.15 25.20
C LYS A 24 -11.70 11.06 24.38
N THR A 25 -11.19 10.06 25.07
CA THR A 25 -10.63 8.88 24.43
C THR A 25 -11.76 7.91 24.11
N ARG A 26 -11.93 7.58 22.84
CA ARG A 26 -12.84 6.54 22.38
C ARG A 26 -12.03 5.26 22.24
N PHE A 27 -12.55 4.16 22.78
CA PHE A 27 -11.94 2.84 22.69
C PHE A 27 -12.90 1.88 22.00
N PHE A 28 -12.37 1.08 21.06
CA PHE A 28 -13.10 -0.05 20.51
C PHE A 28 -12.16 -1.21 20.19
N PRO A 29 -12.52 -2.43 20.59
CA PRO A 29 -11.79 -3.62 20.22
C PRO A 29 -12.14 -4.01 18.78
N LEU A 30 -11.16 -4.13 17.91
CA LEU A 30 -11.36 -4.55 16.53
C LEU A 30 -10.84 -5.98 16.36
N PRO A 31 -11.70 -6.99 16.15
CA PRO A 31 -11.23 -8.31 15.73
C PRO A 31 -10.62 -8.19 14.33
N MET A 32 -9.50 -8.88 14.11
CA MET A 32 -8.80 -8.88 12.84
C MET A 32 -8.95 -10.23 12.16
N TYR A 33 -9.47 -10.20 10.95
CA TYR A 33 -9.32 -11.26 9.98
C TYR A 33 -8.92 -10.61 8.66
N THR A 34 -7.77 -11.01 8.12
CA THR A 34 -7.30 -10.51 6.83
C THR A 34 -6.88 -11.66 5.94
N THR A 35 -7.17 -11.54 4.66
CA THR A 35 -6.61 -12.38 3.62
C THR A 35 -6.05 -11.43 2.56
N VAL A 36 -4.75 -11.32 2.49
CA VAL A 36 -4.09 -10.53 1.44
C VAL A 36 -3.46 -11.47 0.44
N PRO A 37 -3.30 -11.02 -0.81
CA PRO A 37 -2.64 -11.83 -1.83
C PRO A 37 -1.30 -12.34 -1.33
N ASN A 38 -1.01 -13.61 -1.61
CA ASN A 38 0.23 -14.30 -1.28
C ASN A 38 0.46 -14.60 0.22
N GLU A 39 -0.27 -13.99 1.14
CA GLU A 39 -0.03 -14.15 2.60
C GLU A 39 -0.95 -15.17 3.27
N GLY A 40 -2.07 -15.51 2.61
CA GLY A 40 -3.09 -16.37 3.21
C GLY A 40 -3.85 -15.69 4.35
N SER A 41 -4.49 -16.48 5.22
CA SER A 41 -5.33 -15.96 6.30
C SER A 41 -4.53 -15.57 7.53
N THR A 42 -4.82 -14.39 8.07
CA THR A 42 -4.27 -13.86 9.31
C THR A 42 -5.40 -13.51 10.27
N TYR A 43 -5.31 -14.00 11.49
CA TYR A 43 -6.30 -13.79 12.55
C TYR A 43 -5.67 -13.00 13.69
N GLY A 44 -6.43 -12.12 14.33
CA GLY A 44 -5.89 -11.34 15.43
C GLY A 44 -6.89 -10.43 16.12
N ALA A 45 -6.34 -9.53 16.92
CA ALA A 45 -7.10 -8.47 17.58
C ALA A 45 -6.29 -7.17 17.57
N MET A 46 -7.00 -6.07 17.41
CA MET A 46 -6.47 -4.72 17.38
C MET A 46 -7.33 -3.79 18.24
N PRO A 47 -6.99 -3.58 19.52
CA PRO A 47 -7.60 -2.52 20.29
C PRO A 47 -7.22 -1.15 19.68
N VAL A 48 -8.22 -0.31 19.46
CA VAL A 48 -8.05 1.02 18.87
C VAL A 48 -8.41 2.08 19.89
N PHE A 49 -7.49 3.00 20.13
CA PHE A 49 -7.64 4.15 21.00
C PHE A 49 -7.61 5.41 20.14
N MET A 50 -8.73 6.14 20.09
CA MET A 50 -8.84 7.41 19.38
C MET A 50 -8.93 8.54 20.38
N VAL A 51 -8.01 9.49 20.28
CA VAL A 51 -7.99 10.68 21.13
C VAL A 51 -8.55 11.85 20.33
N ALA A 52 -9.61 12.48 20.86
CA ALA A 52 -10.20 13.67 20.26
C ALA A 52 -9.28 14.90 20.39
N SER A 53 -9.48 15.90 19.53
CA SER A 53 -8.83 17.20 19.69
C SER A 53 -9.37 17.94 20.91
N ASP A 54 -8.52 18.73 21.52
CA ASP A 54 -8.89 19.54 22.70
C ASP A 54 -9.87 20.66 22.30
N ASP A 55 -9.73 21.16 21.05
CA ASP A 55 -10.53 22.27 20.52
C ASP A 55 -11.85 21.81 19.88
N ASP A 56 -11.93 20.56 19.43
CA ASP A 56 -13.09 20.02 18.73
C ASP A 56 -13.21 18.50 19.02
N PRO A 57 -14.17 18.09 19.87
CA PRO A 57 -14.35 16.69 20.24
C PRO A 57 -14.70 15.75 19.07
N ASP A 58 -15.14 16.27 17.94
CA ASP A 58 -15.48 15.48 16.77
C ASP A 58 -14.26 15.24 15.85
N LYS A 59 -13.19 16.01 16.04
CA LYS A 59 -11.92 15.82 15.35
C LYS A 59 -11.01 14.85 16.10
N VAL A 60 -10.44 13.91 15.38
CA VAL A 60 -9.43 12.98 15.90
C VAL A 60 -8.07 13.64 15.88
N LYS A 61 -7.39 13.67 17.03
CA LYS A 61 -6.02 14.18 17.21
C LYS A 61 -4.98 13.09 17.01
N SER A 62 -5.27 11.88 17.49
CA SER A 62 -4.38 10.74 17.30
C SER A 62 -5.13 9.41 17.41
N ILE A 63 -4.57 8.38 16.75
CA ILE A 63 -5.01 7.00 16.86
C ILE A 63 -3.82 6.16 17.29
N THR A 64 -4.00 5.31 18.31
CA THR A 64 -3.06 4.27 18.72
C THR A 64 -3.73 2.92 18.53
N ALA A 65 -3.14 2.04 17.73
CA ALA A 65 -3.73 0.75 17.39
C ALA A 65 -2.68 -0.37 17.45
N PRO A 66 -2.31 -0.84 18.66
CA PRO A 66 -1.51 -2.06 18.77
C PRO A 66 -2.31 -3.27 18.30
N SER A 67 -1.65 -4.29 17.80
CA SER A 67 -2.31 -5.54 17.42
C SER A 67 -1.42 -6.75 17.67
N VAL A 68 -2.07 -7.89 17.90
CA VAL A 68 -1.44 -9.19 17.89
C VAL A 68 -2.20 -10.05 16.89
N SER A 69 -1.49 -10.70 15.99
CA SER A 69 -2.08 -11.55 14.96
C SER A 69 -1.28 -12.82 14.76
N TRP A 70 -1.91 -13.83 14.19
CA TRP A 70 -1.31 -15.11 13.85
C TRP A 70 -1.57 -15.45 12.38
N ASN A 71 -0.54 -15.98 11.74
CA ASN A 71 -0.57 -16.49 10.38
C ASN A 71 0.26 -17.78 10.33
N SER A 72 -0.15 -18.77 9.55
CA SER A 72 0.50 -20.09 9.51
C SER A 72 1.98 -20.02 9.13
N SER A 73 2.37 -19.13 8.24
CA SER A 73 3.77 -18.99 7.76
C SER A 73 4.56 -17.95 8.53
N ALA A 74 3.94 -16.83 8.93
CA ALA A 74 4.60 -15.76 9.67
C ALA A 74 4.63 -15.99 11.19
N GLY A 75 3.83 -16.91 11.70
CA GLY A 75 3.66 -17.13 13.15
C GLY A 75 2.92 -15.97 13.83
N VAL A 76 3.23 -15.74 15.10
CA VAL A 76 2.65 -14.62 15.87
C VAL A 76 3.35 -13.34 15.49
N THR A 77 2.56 -12.30 15.18
CA THR A 77 3.05 -10.97 14.80
C THR A 77 2.49 -9.94 15.78
N GLY A 78 3.38 -9.18 16.42
CA GLY A 78 3.04 -7.97 17.15
C GLY A 78 3.21 -6.75 16.26
N THR A 79 2.23 -5.86 16.24
CA THR A 79 2.31 -4.61 15.48
C THR A 79 1.87 -3.44 16.34
N PHE A 80 2.59 -2.35 16.30
CA PHE A 80 2.24 -1.07 16.91
C PHE A 80 2.01 -0.06 15.80
N ARG A 81 0.86 0.64 15.85
CA ARG A 81 0.50 1.70 14.91
C ARG A 81 0.17 2.96 15.68
N TYR A 82 0.72 4.08 15.23
CA TYR A 82 0.40 5.39 15.76
C TYR A 82 0.20 6.38 14.62
N TYR A 83 -0.91 7.09 14.64
CA TYR A 83 -1.29 8.13 13.69
C TYR A 83 -1.47 9.44 14.44
N ARG A 84 -0.88 10.50 13.95
CA ARG A 84 -1.02 11.85 14.50
C ARG A 84 -1.49 12.80 13.43
N TYR A 85 -2.64 13.40 13.66
CA TYR A 85 -3.23 14.44 12.83
C TYR A 85 -2.85 15.79 13.42
N LEU A 86 -2.13 16.62 12.70
CA LEU A 86 -1.66 17.93 13.13
C LEU A 86 -2.67 19.00 12.71
N GLU A 87 -3.06 18.95 11.44
CA GLU A 87 -4.01 19.82 10.78
C GLU A 87 -4.70 19.06 9.65
N MET A 88 -5.66 19.69 8.99
CA MET A 88 -6.23 19.12 7.76
C MET A 88 -5.14 18.92 6.70
N PHE A 89 -5.03 17.71 6.16
CA PHE A 89 -3.99 17.29 5.20
C PHE A 89 -2.54 17.33 5.74
N ARG A 90 -2.37 17.31 7.06
CA ARG A 90 -1.05 17.27 7.67
C ARG A 90 -1.03 16.25 8.80
N SER A 91 -0.25 15.21 8.61
CA SER A 91 -0.18 14.09 9.57
C SER A 91 1.17 13.41 9.55
N TRP A 92 1.42 12.55 10.53
CA TRP A 92 2.49 11.57 10.48
C TRP A 92 2.04 10.23 11.06
N HIS A 93 2.61 9.17 10.53
CA HIS A 93 2.27 7.81 10.91
C HIS A 93 3.53 7.02 11.25
N LEU A 94 3.43 6.16 12.25
CA LEU A 94 4.48 5.22 12.62
C LEU A 94 3.88 3.82 12.73
N LEU A 95 4.49 2.86 12.05
CA LEU A 95 4.17 1.45 12.19
C LEU A 95 5.46 0.67 12.50
N LEU A 96 5.39 -0.13 13.56
CA LEU A 96 6.44 -1.07 13.94
C LEU A 96 5.82 -2.47 14.00
N SER A 97 6.42 -3.45 13.35
CA SER A 97 5.90 -4.82 13.32
C SER A 97 7.03 -5.84 13.37
N ALA A 98 6.79 -6.90 14.12
CA ALA A 98 7.70 -8.03 14.19
C ALA A 98 6.94 -9.34 14.38
N SER A 99 7.28 -10.37 13.61
CA SER A 99 6.77 -11.72 13.78
C SER A 99 7.78 -12.64 14.51
N THR A 100 7.29 -13.75 14.99
CA THR A 100 8.13 -14.80 15.60
C THR A 100 9.02 -15.49 14.58
N THR A 101 8.73 -15.34 13.30
CA THR A 101 9.55 -15.88 12.21
C THR A 101 10.44 -14.80 11.58
N ILE A 102 10.21 -14.45 10.33
CA ILE A 102 11.08 -13.61 9.50
C ILE A 102 10.58 -12.16 9.40
N ASN A 103 9.26 -11.97 9.35
CA ASN A 103 8.70 -10.68 8.99
C ASN A 103 9.03 -9.58 10.01
N ARG A 104 9.54 -8.46 9.51
CA ARG A 104 9.87 -7.25 10.27
C ARG A 104 9.48 -6.04 9.43
N SER A 105 8.92 -5.02 10.05
CA SER A 105 8.59 -3.78 9.36
C SER A 105 8.76 -2.57 10.27
N VAL A 106 9.36 -1.55 9.71
CA VAL A 106 9.36 -0.17 10.24
C VAL A 106 8.86 0.70 9.14
N TRP A 107 7.85 1.52 9.42
CA TRP A 107 7.31 2.47 8.45
C TRP A 107 6.99 3.78 9.15
N PHE A 108 7.57 4.85 8.68
CA PHE A 108 7.29 6.22 9.11
C PHE A 108 6.95 7.06 7.89
N THR A 109 5.87 7.82 7.99
CA THR A 109 5.53 8.86 7.02
C THR A 109 5.25 10.17 7.73
N TYR A 110 5.61 11.25 7.09
CA TYR A 110 5.16 12.60 7.38
C TYR A 110 4.60 13.19 6.10
N ASP A 111 3.36 13.61 6.14
CA ASP A 111 2.62 14.12 5.00
C ASP A 111 2.10 15.52 5.31
N ASP A 112 2.53 16.49 4.52
CA ASP A 112 2.01 17.85 4.48
C ASP A 112 1.49 18.13 3.07
N ASP A 113 0.22 17.81 2.87
CA ASP A 113 -0.51 17.98 1.61
C ASP A 113 -1.51 19.14 1.67
N ARG A 114 -1.23 20.13 2.53
CA ARG A 114 -2.09 21.33 2.64
C ARG A 114 -2.23 22.00 1.29
N ARG A 115 -3.47 22.40 0.99
CA ARG A 115 -3.84 23.00 -0.30
C ARG A 115 -3.78 24.52 -0.32
N THR A 116 -2.96 25.11 0.54
CA THR A 116 -2.76 26.57 0.56
C THR A 116 -1.99 27.00 -0.68
N PRO A 117 -2.56 27.88 -1.54
CA PRO A 117 -1.84 28.39 -2.70
C PRO A 117 -0.51 29.05 -2.34
N ARG A 118 0.51 28.84 -3.15
CA ARG A 118 1.88 29.37 -2.98
C ARG A 118 2.61 28.84 -1.74
N ALA A 119 2.06 27.84 -1.05
CA ALA A 119 2.74 27.19 0.09
C ALA A 119 3.62 26.03 -0.41
N LEU A 120 4.67 25.76 0.37
CA LEU A 120 5.47 24.55 0.22
C LEU A 120 4.77 23.38 0.94
N THR A 121 4.92 22.20 0.38
CA THR A 121 4.49 20.92 0.96
C THR A 121 5.70 20.02 1.17
N LEU A 122 5.63 19.11 2.13
CA LEU A 122 6.73 18.20 2.47
C LEU A 122 6.17 16.82 2.75
N ASN A 123 6.65 15.82 2.01
CA ASN A 123 6.35 14.42 2.29
C ASN A 123 7.66 13.68 2.56
N ILE A 124 7.69 12.88 3.63
CA ILE A 124 8.83 12.06 4.03
C ILE A 124 8.35 10.63 4.17
N LEU A 125 9.08 9.68 3.61
CA LEU A 125 8.86 8.26 3.80
C LEU A 125 10.17 7.61 4.26
N VAL A 126 10.11 6.85 5.35
CA VAL A 126 11.16 5.91 5.73
C VAL A 126 10.50 4.55 5.94
N ARG A 127 10.92 3.55 5.20
CA ARG A 127 10.35 2.21 5.29
C ARG A 127 11.45 1.16 5.21
N MET A 128 11.41 0.21 6.13
CA MET A 128 12.18 -1.02 6.06
C MET A 128 11.20 -2.19 6.23
N ARG A 129 11.29 -3.17 5.37
CA ARG A 129 10.46 -4.39 5.45
C ARG A 129 11.29 -5.61 5.09
N ARG A 130 11.29 -6.61 5.95
CA ARG A 130 11.69 -7.97 5.61
C ARG A 130 10.45 -8.85 5.62
N ASN A 131 10.15 -9.48 4.49
CA ASN A 131 8.91 -10.22 4.32
C ASN A 131 9.13 -11.47 3.47
N LEU A 132 8.53 -12.59 3.90
CA LEU A 132 8.66 -13.92 3.28
C LEU A 132 7.62 -14.21 2.20
N PHE A 133 6.65 -13.31 1.99
CA PHE A 133 5.49 -13.58 1.13
C PHE A 133 5.66 -13.12 -0.31
N TYR A 134 6.85 -12.66 -0.72
CA TYR A 134 7.08 -12.27 -2.10
C TYR A 134 7.06 -13.46 -3.06
N ARG A 135 6.44 -13.25 -4.23
CA ARG A 135 6.29 -14.23 -5.30
C ARG A 135 6.88 -13.72 -6.60
N TYR A 136 7.26 -14.67 -7.46
CA TYR A 136 7.74 -14.39 -8.79
C TYR A 136 7.35 -15.51 -9.75
N TRP A 137 6.83 -15.14 -10.93
CA TRP A 137 6.37 -16.07 -11.98
C TRP A 137 7.16 -15.92 -13.29
N GLY A 138 8.26 -15.18 -13.28
CA GLY A 138 8.99 -14.78 -14.48
C GLY A 138 8.58 -13.39 -14.98
N LEU A 139 9.12 -12.99 -16.12
CA LEU A 139 8.88 -11.69 -16.75
C LEU A 139 7.92 -11.82 -17.91
N GLY A 140 7.14 -10.76 -18.14
CA GLY A 140 6.24 -10.63 -19.28
C GLY A 140 4.78 -10.98 -18.98
N PRO A 141 3.89 -10.75 -19.97
CA PRO A 141 2.45 -10.94 -19.81
C PRO A 141 2.00 -12.42 -19.92
N ASN A 142 2.85 -13.31 -20.45
CA ASN A 142 2.51 -14.69 -20.78
C ASN A 142 2.96 -15.73 -19.75
N THR A 143 3.38 -15.29 -18.56
CA THR A 143 3.74 -16.20 -17.48
C THR A 143 2.54 -17.02 -17.02
N VAL A 144 2.76 -18.32 -16.72
CA VAL A 144 1.71 -19.25 -16.29
C VAL A 144 1.66 -19.40 -14.77
N PRO A 145 0.51 -19.75 -14.17
CA PRO A 145 0.40 -19.91 -12.71
C PRO A 145 1.36 -20.96 -12.14
N GLU A 146 1.63 -22.03 -12.87
CA GLU A 146 2.49 -23.15 -12.46
C GLU A 146 3.96 -22.76 -12.32
N SER A 147 4.36 -21.62 -12.88
CA SER A 147 5.72 -21.08 -12.79
C SER A 147 5.96 -20.27 -11.50
N GLU A 148 5.09 -20.40 -10.50
CA GLU A 148 5.20 -19.72 -9.23
C GLU A 148 6.44 -20.13 -8.44
N SER A 149 7.17 -19.13 -7.97
CA SER A 149 8.28 -19.26 -7.04
C SER A 149 8.14 -18.25 -5.89
N SER A 150 8.89 -18.44 -4.81
CA SER A 150 8.85 -17.51 -3.69
C SER A 150 10.25 -17.10 -3.24
N TYR A 151 10.36 -15.94 -2.61
CA TYR A 151 11.58 -15.43 -2.01
C TYR A 151 11.27 -14.54 -0.82
N THR A 152 12.19 -14.45 0.11
CA THR A 152 12.16 -13.43 1.15
C THR A 152 12.86 -12.19 0.63
N ARG A 153 12.32 -11.01 0.92
CA ARG A 153 12.91 -9.74 0.50
C ARG A 153 13.13 -8.84 1.70
N LEU A 154 14.38 -8.38 1.85
CA LEU A 154 14.69 -7.23 2.68
C LEU A 154 14.71 -5.98 1.77
N PHE A 155 13.90 -5.03 2.12
CA PHE A 155 13.74 -3.78 1.39
C PHE A 155 13.84 -2.62 2.37
N ALA A 156 14.60 -1.59 2.01
CA ALA A 156 14.71 -0.35 2.76
C ALA A 156 14.64 0.84 1.82
N VAL A 157 13.88 1.86 2.16
CA VAL A 157 13.75 3.10 1.40
C VAL A 157 13.66 4.29 2.34
N ALA A 158 14.32 5.37 1.96
CA ALA A 158 14.11 6.69 2.52
C ALA A 158 13.93 7.69 1.37
N SER A 159 12.83 8.42 1.38
CA SER A 159 12.55 9.44 0.38
C SER A 159 12.00 10.72 1.00
N ALA A 160 12.26 11.83 0.34
CA ALA A 160 11.69 13.13 0.68
C ALA A 160 11.22 13.82 -0.59
N ARG A 161 10.05 14.43 -0.54
CA ARG A 161 9.46 15.24 -1.60
C ARG A 161 9.17 16.63 -1.08
N VAL A 162 9.64 17.64 -1.79
CA VAL A 162 9.25 19.03 -1.56
C VAL A 162 8.41 19.48 -2.74
N GLY A 163 7.18 19.88 -2.46
CA GLY A 163 6.24 20.38 -3.45
C GLY A 163 5.95 21.86 -3.26
N TRP A 164 5.50 22.49 -4.33
CA TRP A 164 4.99 23.85 -4.32
C TRP A 164 3.57 23.87 -4.91
N ASN A 165 2.62 24.42 -4.14
CA ASN A 165 1.26 24.62 -4.59
C ASN A 165 1.18 25.84 -5.49
N VAL A 166 1.06 25.64 -6.78
CA VAL A 166 0.81 26.72 -7.74
C VAL A 166 -0.57 27.30 -7.50
N THR A 167 -1.56 26.40 -7.29
CA THR A 167 -2.92 26.72 -6.85
C THR A 167 -3.32 25.77 -5.70
N SER A 168 -4.55 25.84 -5.21
CA SER A 168 -5.10 24.86 -4.26
C SER A 168 -5.12 23.42 -4.80
N ASP A 169 -5.25 23.26 -6.10
CA ASP A 169 -5.48 21.99 -6.76
C ASP A 169 -4.29 21.52 -7.60
N PHE A 170 -3.31 22.41 -7.87
CA PHE A 170 -2.16 22.12 -8.69
C PHE A 170 -0.85 22.27 -7.92
N ASN A 171 -0.10 21.19 -7.83
CA ASN A 171 1.17 21.10 -7.12
C ASN A 171 2.27 20.55 -8.03
N VAL A 172 3.46 21.13 -7.97
CA VAL A 172 4.66 20.62 -8.60
C VAL A 172 5.71 20.34 -7.54
N GLY A 173 6.47 19.27 -7.68
CA GLY A 173 7.44 18.90 -6.67
C GLY A 173 8.68 18.22 -7.24
N VAL A 174 9.72 18.23 -6.43
CA VAL A 174 10.95 17.48 -6.63
C VAL A 174 11.06 16.46 -5.52
N TYR A 175 11.63 15.29 -5.79
CA TYR A 175 11.89 14.30 -4.76
C TYR A 175 13.23 13.61 -4.95
N GLY A 176 13.74 13.09 -3.85
CA GLY A 176 14.91 12.24 -3.81
C GLY A 176 14.62 10.98 -3.02
N GLU A 177 15.22 9.87 -3.42
CA GLU A 177 15.07 8.56 -2.80
C GLU A 177 16.42 7.86 -2.70
N VAL A 178 16.66 7.18 -1.59
CA VAL A 178 17.71 6.16 -1.42
C VAL A 178 17.02 4.86 -1.09
N ARG A 179 17.40 3.80 -1.80
CA ARG A 179 16.74 2.50 -1.68
C ARG A 179 17.75 1.37 -1.72
N GLY A 180 17.50 0.33 -0.94
CA GLY A 180 18.22 -0.94 -0.98
C GLY A 180 17.27 -2.12 -0.99
N ASP A 181 17.59 -3.12 -1.78
CA ASP A 181 16.84 -4.36 -1.95
C ASP A 181 17.77 -5.57 -1.88
N SER A 182 17.35 -6.59 -1.16
CA SER A 182 18.07 -7.87 -1.07
C SER A 182 17.08 -9.02 -1.11
N PRO A 183 16.90 -9.67 -2.27
CA PRO A 183 16.18 -10.94 -2.37
C PRO A 183 16.97 -12.06 -1.69
N GLU A 184 16.37 -12.74 -0.73
CA GLU A 184 16.97 -13.84 0.00
C GLU A 184 16.38 -15.17 -0.48
N ARG A 185 17.18 -16.24 -0.48
CA ARG A 185 16.79 -17.58 -0.97
C ARG A 185 15.76 -18.30 -0.08
N HIS A 186 15.30 -17.71 0.98
CA HIS A 186 14.31 -18.32 1.85
C HIS A 186 12.94 -18.33 1.16
N ALA A 187 12.43 -19.51 0.84
CA ALA A 187 11.14 -19.72 0.20
C ALA A 187 10.08 -20.19 1.21
N LEU A 188 8.81 -20.00 0.88
CA LEU A 188 7.69 -20.59 1.60
C LEU A 188 7.62 -22.09 1.37
N GLU A 189 7.15 -22.80 2.38
CA GLU A 189 6.89 -24.24 2.27
C GLU A 189 5.93 -24.54 1.10
N GLY A 190 6.28 -25.51 0.30
CA GLY A 190 5.49 -25.92 -0.87
C GLY A 190 5.78 -25.15 -2.16
N LEU A 191 6.67 -24.15 -2.14
CA LEU A 191 7.07 -23.41 -3.34
C LEU A 191 8.59 -23.48 -3.55
N PRO A 192 9.06 -23.56 -4.81
CA PRO A 192 10.48 -23.47 -5.11
C PRO A 192 10.99 -22.06 -4.76
N ALA A 193 12.28 -21.97 -4.39
CA ALA A 193 12.91 -20.68 -4.26
C ALA A 193 13.10 -20.03 -5.63
N THR A 194 12.91 -18.71 -5.71
CA THR A 194 13.07 -17.96 -6.97
C THR A 194 14.48 -18.15 -7.56
N GLN A 195 15.50 -18.17 -6.72
CA GLN A 195 16.89 -18.41 -7.16
C GLN A 195 17.13 -19.79 -7.77
N ASP A 196 16.29 -20.78 -7.43
CA ASP A 196 16.42 -22.14 -7.96
C ASP A 196 15.65 -22.27 -9.29
N LEU A 197 14.45 -21.69 -9.38
CA LEU A 197 13.63 -21.78 -10.60
C LEU A 197 14.07 -20.77 -11.67
N TYR A 198 14.60 -19.62 -11.25
CA TYR A 198 14.98 -18.50 -12.12
C TYR A 198 16.40 -17.99 -11.77
N PRO A 199 17.46 -18.81 -11.94
CA PRO A 199 18.82 -18.42 -11.53
C PRO A 199 19.34 -17.16 -12.22
N ASP A 200 18.82 -16.86 -13.41
CA ASP A 200 19.22 -15.70 -14.23
C ASP A 200 18.27 -14.49 -14.08
N ALA A 201 17.33 -14.53 -13.12
CA ALA A 201 16.42 -13.40 -12.94
C ALA A 201 17.20 -12.13 -12.54
N PRO A 202 16.99 -11.00 -13.22
CA PRO A 202 17.75 -9.79 -12.98
C PRO A 202 17.48 -9.25 -11.56
N GLY A 203 18.55 -8.97 -10.81
CA GLY A 203 18.44 -8.39 -9.46
C GLY A 203 18.48 -9.40 -8.30
N LEU A 204 18.68 -10.70 -8.54
CA LEU A 204 18.80 -11.70 -7.45
C LEU A 204 19.97 -11.41 -6.47
N GLY A 205 21.00 -10.75 -6.93
CA GLY A 205 22.13 -10.31 -6.08
C GLY A 205 21.82 -9.11 -5.18
N GLY A 206 20.62 -8.55 -5.31
CA GLY A 206 20.26 -7.31 -4.64
C GLY A 206 20.79 -6.06 -5.37
N ALA A 207 20.27 -4.91 -4.98
CA ALA A 207 20.69 -3.62 -5.50
C ALA A 207 20.52 -2.51 -4.46
N ALA A 208 21.39 -1.50 -4.53
CA ALA A 208 21.19 -0.25 -3.83
C ALA A 208 21.29 0.89 -4.84
N LEU A 209 20.39 1.85 -4.75
CA LEU A 209 20.31 2.95 -5.71
C LEU A 209 19.86 4.27 -5.09
N VAL A 210 20.22 5.35 -5.74
CA VAL A 210 19.69 6.69 -5.47
C VAL A 210 18.88 7.15 -6.67
N ARG A 211 17.78 7.86 -6.41
CA ARG A 211 16.89 8.43 -7.43
C ARG A 211 16.62 9.89 -7.14
N ALA A 212 16.40 10.64 -8.19
CA ALA A 212 15.87 11.99 -8.11
C ALA A 212 14.84 12.20 -9.20
N GLY A 213 13.77 12.90 -8.89
CA GLY A 213 12.67 13.01 -9.82
C GLY A 213 11.80 14.25 -9.62
N LEU A 214 10.88 14.39 -10.54
CA LEU A 214 9.85 15.41 -10.59
C LEU A 214 8.48 14.79 -10.45
N ASN A 215 7.55 15.53 -9.85
CA ASN A 215 6.18 15.13 -9.71
C ASN A 215 5.27 16.32 -9.98
N VAL A 216 4.19 16.09 -10.71
CA VAL A 216 3.13 17.06 -11.00
C VAL A 216 1.81 16.43 -10.59
N ARG A 217 1.04 17.12 -9.74
CA ARG A 217 -0.25 16.66 -9.24
C ARG A 217 -1.32 17.73 -9.46
N TYR A 218 -2.43 17.32 -10.02
CA TYR A 218 -3.67 18.08 -10.08
C TYR A 218 -4.77 17.29 -9.37
N ASP A 219 -5.41 17.85 -8.34
CA ASP A 219 -6.40 17.13 -7.54
C ASP A 219 -7.48 18.08 -7.02
N THR A 220 -8.67 17.96 -7.56
CA THR A 220 -9.85 18.74 -7.16
C THR A 220 -10.71 18.05 -6.10
N ARG A 221 -10.34 16.84 -5.67
CA ARG A 221 -11.08 16.06 -4.67
C ARG A 221 -10.81 16.63 -3.27
N LEU A 222 -11.84 16.98 -2.53
CA LEU A 222 -11.69 17.59 -1.20
C LEU A 222 -11.31 16.59 -0.10
N GLN A 223 -11.67 15.33 -0.26
CA GLN A 223 -11.47 14.27 0.71
C GLN A 223 -10.85 13.02 0.07
N GLY A 224 -9.92 13.21 -0.90
CA GLY A 224 -9.33 12.10 -1.63
C GLY A 224 -10.38 11.20 -2.27
N ASP A 225 -10.25 9.90 -2.14
CA ASP A 225 -11.18 8.92 -2.74
C ASP A 225 -12.57 8.86 -2.06
N TYR A 226 -12.77 9.58 -0.97
CA TYR A 226 -14.07 9.75 -0.29
C TYR A 226 -14.84 10.99 -0.76
N SER A 227 -14.23 11.79 -1.62
CA SER A 227 -14.92 12.96 -2.19
C SER A 227 -16.19 12.53 -2.94
N PRO A 228 -17.27 13.31 -2.84
CA PRO A 228 -18.48 13.02 -3.59
C PRO A 228 -18.27 13.19 -5.10
N ALA A 229 -17.34 14.04 -5.51
CA ALA A 229 -16.97 14.30 -6.90
C ALA A 229 -15.53 14.79 -6.98
N GLY A 230 -14.95 14.75 -8.17
CA GLY A 230 -13.67 15.36 -8.46
C GLY A 230 -12.81 14.54 -9.40
N PHE A 231 -11.69 15.13 -9.75
CA PHE A 231 -10.69 14.55 -10.62
C PHE A 231 -9.32 14.70 -9.98
N ALA A 232 -8.50 13.67 -10.08
CA ALA A 232 -7.09 13.73 -9.72
C ALA A 232 -6.25 13.13 -10.82
N ALA A 233 -5.12 13.74 -11.11
CA ALA A 233 -4.09 13.21 -11.99
C ALA A 233 -2.71 13.49 -11.40
N GLU A 234 -1.84 12.52 -11.51
CA GLU A 234 -0.46 12.62 -11.06
C GLU A 234 0.46 12.03 -12.10
N LEU A 235 1.52 12.76 -12.42
CA LEU A 235 2.62 12.31 -13.27
C LEU A 235 3.91 12.47 -12.48
N SER A 236 4.73 11.44 -12.46
CA SER A 236 6.07 11.48 -11.91
C SER A 236 7.07 10.86 -12.88
N GLY A 237 8.29 11.37 -12.84
CA GLY A 237 9.41 10.81 -13.57
C GLY A 237 10.67 10.97 -12.78
N ASP A 238 11.48 9.92 -12.70
CA ASP A 238 12.76 9.92 -12.02
C ASP A 238 13.85 9.24 -12.84
N VAL A 239 15.07 9.57 -12.48
CA VAL A 239 16.29 8.90 -12.93
C VAL A 239 17.05 8.46 -11.71
N GLY A 240 17.46 7.20 -11.69
CA GLY A 240 18.26 6.60 -10.64
C GLY A 240 19.58 6.05 -11.18
N HIS A 241 20.54 5.95 -10.27
CA HIS A 241 21.81 5.25 -10.52
C HIS A 241 22.09 4.28 -9.39
N GLY A 242 22.52 3.08 -9.74
CA GLY A 242 22.91 2.08 -8.77
C GLY A 242 24.18 2.49 -8.04
N ILE A 243 24.14 2.38 -6.72
CA ILE A 243 25.33 2.33 -5.87
C ILE A 243 25.96 0.95 -6.01
N THR A 244 25.11 -0.07 -6.08
CA THR A 244 25.48 -1.47 -6.34
C THR A 244 24.41 -2.17 -7.14
N GLY A 245 24.78 -3.20 -7.92
CA GLY A 245 23.87 -4.19 -8.51
C GLY A 245 23.06 -3.75 -9.72
N VAL A 246 23.09 -2.47 -10.10
CA VAL A 246 22.34 -1.95 -11.24
C VAL A 246 23.00 -0.68 -11.80
N GLY A 247 22.81 -0.39 -13.08
CA GLY A 247 23.27 0.84 -13.72
C GLY A 247 22.25 1.98 -13.62
N TRP A 248 22.02 2.68 -14.71
CA TRP A 248 21.00 3.71 -14.82
C TRP A 248 19.60 3.12 -14.99
N ILE A 249 18.65 3.65 -14.24
CA ILE A 249 17.23 3.35 -14.36
C ILE A 249 16.46 4.66 -14.46
N GLY A 250 15.53 4.73 -15.41
CA GLY A 250 14.49 5.76 -15.45
C GLY A 250 13.13 5.13 -15.16
N GLN A 251 12.28 5.83 -14.40
CA GLN A 251 10.93 5.41 -14.12
C GLN A 251 9.95 6.55 -14.37
N PHE A 252 8.85 6.26 -15.03
CA PHE A 252 7.77 7.19 -15.29
C PHE A 252 6.47 6.56 -14.80
N THR A 253 5.66 7.30 -14.05
CA THR A 253 4.38 6.83 -13.53
C THR A 253 3.31 7.86 -13.79
N GLY A 254 2.16 7.41 -14.27
CA GLY A 254 0.98 8.23 -14.47
C GLY A 254 -0.22 7.60 -13.79
N THR A 255 -0.98 8.39 -13.04
CA THR A 255 -2.27 7.97 -12.49
C THR A 255 -3.33 9.02 -12.77
N ALA A 256 -4.55 8.57 -13.01
CA ALA A 256 -5.71 9.46 -13.09
C ALA A 256 -6.90 8.80 -12.40
N ARG A 257 -7.71 9.60 -11.74
CA ARG A 257 -8.93 9.16 -11.05
C ARG A 257 -10.03 10.17 -11.27
N VAL A 258 -11.25 9.69 -11.48
CA VAL A 258 -12.43 10.52 -11.58
C VAL A 258 -13.53 9.95 -10.71
N LEU A 259 -14.23 10.83 -10.01
CA LEU A 259 -15.40 10.54 -9.18
C LEU A 259 -16.57 11.36 -9.71
N VAL A 260 -17.65 10.70 -10.10
CA VAL A 260 -18.83 11.33 -10.69
C VAL A 260 -20.04 10.98 -9.82
N PRO A 261 -20.69 11.96 -9.18
CA PRO A 261 -21.95 11.73 -8.48
C PRO A 261 -23.06 11.53 -9.54
N GLU A 262 -23.76 10.41 -9.44
CA GLU A 262 -24.88 10.09 -10.33
C GLU A 262 -26.20 10.32 -9.62
N PHE A 263 -26.31 9.82 -8.39
CA PHE A 263 -27.45 10.01 -7.49
C PHE A 263 -26.95 10.18 -6.05
N SER A 264 -27.83 10.52 -5.12
CA SER A 264 -27.47 10.68 -3.70
C SER A 264 -26.87 9.43 -3.06
N PHE A 265 -27.20 8.26 -3.59
CA PHE A 265 -26.74 6.95 -3.12
C PHE A 265 -25.74 6.27 -4.07
N LEU A 266 -25.44 6.88 -5.22
CA LEU A 266 -24.69 6.28 -6.30
C LEU A 266 -23.59 7.20 -6.82
N GLN A 267 -22.39 6.66 -6.94
CA GLN A 267 -21.21 7.37 -7.47
C GLN A 267 -20.46 6.47 -8.44
N GLY A 268 -20.20 6.95 -9.64
CA GLY A 268 -19.25 6.36 -10.57
C GLY A 268 -17.83 6.73 -10.20
N ALA A 269 -16.91 5.78 -10.31
CA ALA A 269 -15.49 6.01 -10.14
C ALA A 269 -14.71 5.31 -11.25
N ALA A 270 -13.68 5.96 -11.77
CA ALA A 270 -12.76 5.33 -12.71
C ALA A 270 -11.32 5.68 -12.36
N ARG A 271 -10.42 4.73 -12.62
CA ARG A 271 -8.98 4.86 -12.37
C ARG A 271 -8.21 4.42 -13.60
N PHE A 272 -7.17 5.17 -13.93
CA PHE A 272 -6.12 4.79 -14.86
C PHE A 272 -4.79 4.75 -14.11
N TYR A 273 -3.97 3.76 -14.41
CA TYR A 273 -2.60 3.62 -13.94
C TYR A 273 -1.71 3.26 -15.13
N TRP A 274 -0.54 3.87 -15.17
CA TRP A 274 0.51 3.59 -16.13
C TRP A 274 1.86 3.72 -15.48
N MET A 275 2.77 2.82 -15.81
CA MET A 275 4.16 2.86 -15.39
C MET A 275 5.05 2.37 -16.53
N GLN A 276 6.15 3.07 -16.76
CA GLN A 276 7.20 2.68 -17.69
C GLN A 276 8.55 2.78 -17.00
N VAL A 277 9.32 1.70 -17.08
CA VAL A 277 10.70 1.65 -16.62
C VAL A 277 11.61 1.52 -17.83
N VAL A 278 12.74 2.22 -17.80
CA VAL A 278 13.78 2.17 -18.82
C VAL A 278 15.12 1.96 -18.14
N GLY A 279 16.00 1.20 -18.77
CA GLY A 279 17.33 0.87 -18.24
C GLY A 279 17.79 -0.51 -18.68
N ASN A 280 19.06 -0.79 -18.45
CA ASN A 280 19.63 -2.12 -18.69
C ASN A 280 19.70 -2.86 -17.34
N ASP A 281 19.48 -4.17 -17.39
CA ASP A 281 19.57 -5.07 -16.22
C ASP A 281 18.72 -4.63 -15.03
N VAL A 282 17.56 -4.01 -15.33
CA VAL A 282 16.62 -3.57 -14.29
C VAL A 282 16.17 -4.76 -13.46
N PRO A 283 16.38 -4.73 -12.12
CA PRO A 283 15.91 -5.78 -11.23
C PRO A 283 14.42 -6.04 -11.38
N PHE A 284 13.99 -7.31 -11.31
CA PHE A 284 12.58 -7.66 -11.52
C PHE A 284 11.64 -6.96 -10.52
N TYR A 285 12.11 -6.69 -9.32
CA TYR A 285 11.35 -5.99 -8.28
C TYR A 285 11.31 -4.46 -8.43
N ASP A 286 12.04 -3.89 -9.40
CA ASP A 286 12.00 -2.47 -9.79
C ASP A 286 11.24 -2.24 -11.09
N ARG A 287 10.77 -3.31 -11.74
CA ARG A 287 9.96 -3.23 -12.95
C ARG A 287 8.51 -2.90 -12.63
N ALA A 288 7.77 -2.50 -13.64
CA ALA A 288 6.33 -2.30 -13.57
C ALA A 288 5.62 -3.63 -13.29
N SER A 289 4.65 -3.63 -12.39
CA SER A 289 3.93 -4.84 -12.01
C SER A 289 2.43 -4.62 -11.92
N LEU A 290 1.67 -5.69 -12.17
CA LEU A 290 0.22 -5.76 -11.99
C LEU A 290 -0.15 -7.01 -11.17
N GLY A 291 -1.21 -6.87 -10.40
CA GLY A 291 -1.76 -7.87 -9.49
C GLY A 291 -1.80 -7.37 -8.06
N GLY A 292 -2.66 -7.98 -7.26
CA GLY A 292 -2.82 -7.65 -5.85
C GLY A 292 -4.13 -6.95 -5.52
N GLU A 293 -4.22 -6.48 -4.31
CA GLU A 293 -5.44 -5.90 -3.77
C GLU A 293 -5.70 -4.45 -4.21
N VAL A 294 -4.66 -3.76 -4.69
CA VAL A 294 -4.70 -2.36 -5.11
C VAL A 294 -4.74 -2.25 -6.62
N LEU A 295 -3.80 -2.90 -7.28
CA LEU A 295 -3.72 -2.91 -8.74
C LEU A 295 -4.13 -4.27 -9.26
N PHE A 296 -5.14 -4.32 -10.12
CA PHE A 296 -5.59 -5.49 -10.85
C PHE A 296 -6.10 -6.64 -9.94
N ARG A 297 -7.09 -6.32 -9.11
CA ARG A 297 -7.77 -7.27 -8.22
C ARG A 297 -8.24 -8.52 -8.99
N GLY A 298 -8.10 -9.70 -8.37
CA GLY A 298 -8.37 -11.00 -9.01
C GLY A 298 -7.11 -11.78 -9.37
N PHE A 299 -5.95 -11.10 -9.40
CA PHE A 299 -4.64 -11.72 -9.56
C PHE A 299 -3.81 -11.65 -8.26
N PRO A 300 -2.86 -12.58 -8.04
CA PRO A 300 -1.88 -12.47 -6.95
C PRO A 300 -1.10 -11.16 -6.99
N GLU A 301 -0.52 -10.75 -5.86
CA GLU A 301 0.34 -9.58 -5.80
C GLU A 301 1.59 -9.77 -6.68
N ASN A 302 1.86 -8.77 -7.55
CA ASN A 302 2.94 -8.80 -8.53
C ASN A 302 2.90 -10.00 -9.48
N ARG A 303 1.70 -10.43 -9.87
CA ARG A 303 1.51 -11.60 -10.74
C ARG A 303 2.16 -11.44 -12.11
N PHE A 304 2.14 -10.24 -12.66
CA PHE A 304 2.74 -9.88 -13.94
C PHE A 304 3.77 -8.79 -13.73
N ILE A 305 4.96 -8.97 -14.27
CA ILE A 305 6.09 -8.03 -14.13
C ILE A 305 6.74 -7.85 -15.49
N ASP A 306 6.93 -6.58 -15.93
CA ASP A 306 7.71 -6.26 -17.13
C ASP A 306 8.20 -4.79 -17.08
N MET A 307 8.77 -4.28 -18.15
CA MET A 307 9.30 -2.91 -18.24
C MET A 307 8.21 -1.84 -18.26
N GLY A 308 7.01 -2.17 -18.68
CA GLY A 308 5.85 -1.31 -18.68
C GLY A 308 4.59 -1.98 -18.17
N ALA A 309 3.66 -1.22 -17.65
CA ALA A 309 2.34 -1.67 -17.23
C ALA A 309 1.30 -0.59 -17.42
N TRP A 310 0.07 -0.97 -17.71
CA TRP A 310 -1.08 -0.10 -17.61
C TRP A 310 -2.30 -0.86 -17.09
N GLN A 311 -3.20 -0.13 -16.44
CA GLN A 311 -4.49 -0.63 -15.98
C GLN A 311 -5.54 0.45 -16.07
N VAL A 312 -6.76 0.07 -16.46
CA VAL A 312 -7.99 0.83 -16.29
C VAL A 312 -8.93 0.06 -15.37
N GLU A 313 -9.64 0.79 -14.51
CA GLU A 313 -10.64 0.21 -13.63
C GLU A 313 -11.84 1.16 -13.57
N ALA A 314 -13.04 0.60 -13.66
CA ALA A 314 -14.30 1.31 -13.43
C ALA A 314 -15.02 0.65 -12.26
N GLU A 315 -15.57 1.47 -11.37
CA GLU A 315 -16.23 1.05 -10.14
C GLU A 315 -17.51 1.84 -9.96
N GLN A 316 -18.58 1.15 -9.57
CA GLN A 316 -19.85 1.77 -9.26
C GLN A 316 -20.09 1.66 -7.76
N ARG A 317 -20.22 2.78 -7.06
CA ARG A 317 -20.22 2.87 -5.59
C ARG A 317 -21.62 3.11 -5.07
N PHE A 318 -22.21 2.12 -4.43
CA PHE A 318 -23.55 2.20 -3.84
C PHE A 318 -23.45 2.42 -2.34
N LYS A 319 -23.92 3.56 -1.85
CA LYS A 319 -24.12 3.78 -0.40
C LYS A 319 -25.27 2.92 0.06
N LEU A 320 -25.07 2.15 1.13
CA LEU A 320 -26.07 1.23 1.66
C LEU A 320 -26.77 1.84 2.87
N PHE A 321 -26.09 1.85 4.00
CA PHE A 321 -26.63 2.30 5.29
C PHE A 321 -25.50 2.76 6.21
N GLN A 322 -25.87 3.37 7.33
CA GLN A 322 -24.95 3.69 8.42
C GLN A 322 -25.26 2.83 9.64
N THR A 323 -24.24 2.45 10.37
CA THR A 323 -24.38 1.79 11.67
C THR A 323 -23.65 2.58 12.75
N HIS A 324 -24.20 2.51 13.96
CA HIS A 324 -23.62 3.13 15.15
C HIS A 324 -23.22 2.02 16.11
N PHE A 325 -21.95 1.92 16.43
CA PHE A 325 -21.42 0.97 17.41
C PHE A 325 -20.23 1.55 18.14
N PHE A 326 -20.10 1.25 19.43
CA PHE A 326 -19.03 1.75 20.30
C PHE A 326 -18.78 3.28 20.23
N GLY A 327 -19.84 4.07 19.95
CA GLY A 327 -19.74 5.53 19.84
C GLY A 327 -19.11 6.06 18.55
N VAL A 328 -18.96 5.22 17.55
CA VAL A 328 -18.52 5.60 16.19
C VAL A 328 -19.59 5.31 15.17
N VAL A 329 -19.58 6.08 14.08
CA VAL A 329 -20.47 5.88 12.92
C VAL A 329 -19.67 5.18 11.83
N ALA A 330 -20.20 4.12 11.28
CA ALA A 330 -19.65 3.41 10.14
C ALA A 330 -20.57 3.54 8.92
N ASP A 331 -20.01 4.03 7.82
CA ASP A 331 -20.66 4.09 6.51
C ASP A 331 -20.42 2.79 5.75
N TRP A 332 -21.47 2.17 5.25
CA TRP A 332 -21.40 0.93 4.47
C TRP A 332 -21.68 1.21 3.00
N ARG A 333 -20.87 0.58 2.14
CA ARG A 333 -20.95 0.73 0.69
C ARG A 333 -20.62 -0.60 0.00
N ILE A 334 -21.26 -0.85 -1.14
CA ILE A 334 -20.87 -1.93 -2.06
C ILE A 334 -20.40 -1.34 -3.37
N ASP A 335 -19.25 -1.83 -3.86
CA ASP A 335 -18.55 -1.27 -5.00
C ASP A 335 -18.26 -2.40 -6.02
N PRO A 336 -19.21 -2.77 -6.93
CA PRO A 336 -18.90 -3.60 -8.09
C PRO A 336 -17.90 -2.88 -9.00
N PHE A 337 -17.01 -3.65 -9.61
CA PHE A 337 -15.95 -3.12 -10.47
C PHE A 337 -15.62 -4.05 -11.63
N VAL A 338 -15.04 -3.46 -12.67
CA VAL A 338 -14.38 -4.14 -13.77
C VAL A 338 -13.03 -3.49 -14.01
N ALA A 339 -12.03 -4.30 -14.39
CA ALA A 339 -10.71 -3.80 -14.70
C ALA A 339 -10.11 -4.52 -15.90
N ALA A 340 -9.26 -3.82 -16.64
CA ALA A 340 -8.44 -4.36 -17.71
C ALA A 340 -7.02 -3.80 -17.61
N GLY A 341 -6.02 -4.59 -17.98
CA GLY A 341 -4.62 -4.17 -17.92
C GLY A 341 -3.67 -5.18 -18.50
N GLN A 342 -2.43 -4.74 -18.67
CA GLN A 342 -1.35 -5.56 -19.21
C GLN A 342 0.00 -5.01 -18.75
N VAL A 343 0.97 -5.92 -18.51
CA VAL A 343 2.38 -5.57 -18.49
C VAL A 343 2.96 -5.77 -19.90
N TYR A 344 3.97 -5.00 -20.26
CA TYR A 344 4.60 -5.06 -21.59
C TYR A 344 6.07 -4.65 -21.52
N GLY A 345 6.86 -5.16 -22.45
CA GLY A 345 8.29 -4.84 -22.60
C GLY A 345 8.76 -5.23 -23.98
N GLN A 346 8.75 -6.52 -24.27
CA GLN A 346 9.07 -7.06 -25.61
C GLN A 346 7.83 -7.18 -26.51
N THR A 347 6.62 -7.12 -25.94
CA THR A 347 5.34 -7.20 -26.64
C THR A 347 4.66 -5.83 -26.71
N ALA A 348 3.72 -5.67 -27.64
CA ALA A 348 2.93 -4.45 -27.72
C ALA A 348 2.00 -4.31 -26.48
N PRO A 349 1.70 -3.08 -26.01
CA PRO A 349 0.93 -2.86 -24.79
C PRO A 349 -0.56 -3.24 -24.87
N TRP A 350 -1.02 -3.77 -25.98
CA TRP A 350 -2.42 -4.22 -26.19
C TRP A 350 -2.54 -5.68 -26.66
N GLU A 351 -1.44 -6.42 -26.73
CA GLU A 351 -1.41 -7.75 -27.34
C GLU A 351 -1.92 -8.87 -26.41
N HIS A 352 -1.76 -8.66 -25.08
CA HIS A 352 -2.12 -9.66 -24.07
C HIS A 352 -2.95 -9.05 -22.94
N VAL A 353 -3.95 -8.24 -23.29
CA VAL A 353 -4.82 -7.61 -22.32
C VAL A 353 -5.59 -8.64 -21.51
N ARG A 354 -5.55 -8.50 -20.20
CA ARG A 354 -6.31 -9.32 -19.24
C ARG A 354 -7.42 -8.51 -18.62
N GLY A 355 -8.44 -9.20 -18.12
CA GLY A 355 -9.58 -8.58 -17.45
C GLY A 355 -9.83 -9.18 -16.08
N SER A 356 -10.44 -8.41 -15.22
CA SER A 356 -11.00 -8.86 -13.95
C SER A 356 -12.33 -8.18 -13.66
N VAL A 357 -13.17 -8.85 -12.88
CA VAL A 357 -14.47 -8.35 -12.44
C VAL A 357 -14.69 -8.75 -11.00
N GLY A 358 -15.39 -7.92 -10.25
CA GLY A 358 -15.64 -8.22 -8.85
C GLY A 358 -16.56 -7.23 -8.17
N ALA A 359 -16.70 -7.39 -6.86
CA ALA A 359 -17.40 -6.45 -6.01
C ALA A 359 -16.70 -6.36 -4.65
N GLY A 360 -16.74 -5.17 -4.07
CA GLY A 360 -16.18 -4.93 -2.76
C GLY A 360 -17.20 -4.39 -1.78
N LEU A 361 -17.24 -4.95 -0.56
CA LEU A 361 -17.94 -4.35 0.56
C LEU A 361 -16.97 -3.45 1.33
N ARG A 362 -17.40 -2.24 1.63
CA ARG A 362 -16.63 -1.23 2.36
C ARG A 362 -17.34 -0.87 3.65
N MET A 363 -16.58 -0.78 4.73
CA MET A 363 -17.00 -0.20 6.00
C MET A 363 -16.04 0.93 6.33
N PHE A 364 -16.52 2.16 6.34
CA PHE A 364 -15.70 3.32 6.60
C PHE A 364 -16.06 3.98 7.92
N ILE A 365 -15.09 4.10 8.83
CA ILE A 365 -15.19 4.80 10.09
C ILE A 365 -14.22 5.99 10.04
N HIS A 366 -14.79 7.19 10.06
CA HIS A 366 -14.01 8.42 10.00
C HIS A 366 -13.03 8.58 11.18
N PRO A 367 -11.80 9.12 10.98
CA PRO A 367 -11.28 9.65 9.70
C PRO A 367 -10.62 8.61 8.81
N ASP A 368 -10.08 7.49 9.33
CA ASP A 368 -9.09 6.70 8.59
C ASP A 368 -9.19 5.18 8.79
N ILE A 369 -10.31 4.65 9.28
CA ILE A 369 -10.47 3.20 9.38
C ILE A 369 -11.36 2.73 8.24
N LEU A 370 -10.78 1.96 7.34
CA LEU A 370 -11.48 1.28 6.26
C LEU A 370 -11.36 -0.23 6.43
N GLY A 371 -12.51 -0.88 6.68
CA GLY A 371 -12.68 -2.32 6.48
C GLY A 371 -13.07 -2.60 5.04
N ARG A 372 -12.40 -3.53 4.38
CA ARG A 372 -12.63 -3.87 2.98
C ARG A 372 -12.69 -5.37 2.80
N ILE A 373 -13.72 -5.83 2.10
CA ILE A 373 -13.86 -7.21 1.62
C ILE A 373 -14.08 -7.13 0.12
N ASP A 374 -13.15 -7.65 -0.67
CA ASP A 374 -13.30 -7.74 -2.12
C ASP A 374 -13.41 -9.21 -2.54
N LEU A 375 -14.34 -9.49 -3.44
CA LEU A 375 -14.40 -10.71 -4.23
C LEU A 375 -14.13 -10.36 -5.68
N ALA A 376 -13.11 -10.95 -6.26
CA ALA A 376 -12.68 -10.67 -7.61
C ALA A 376 -12.40 -11.95 -8.39
N TYR A 377 -12.91 -12.01 -9.61
CA TYR A 377 -12.67 -13.09 -10.56
C TYR A 377 -11.80 -12.59 -11.71
N ALA A 378 -10.80 -13.35 -12.05
CA ALA A 378 -9.95 -13.18 -13.22
C ALA A 378 -9.68 -14.54 -13.86
N GLY A 379 -8.95 -14.57 -14.99
CA GLY A 379 -8.69 -15.82 -15.70
C GLY A 379 -7.99 -16.92 -14.89
N GLU A 380 -7.44 -16.59 -13.72
CA GLU A 380 -6.79 -17.53 -12.79
C GLU A 380 -7.68 -17.92 -11.59
N GLY A 381 -8.97 -17.61 -11.62
CA GLY A 381 -9.95 -18.01 -10.63
C GLY A 381 -10.49 -16.88 -9.76
N LEU A 382 -11.26 -17.27 -8.72
CA LEU A 382 -11.86 -16.36 -7.75
C LEU A 382 -10.90 -16.11 -6.58
N ARG A 383 -10.76 -14.85 -6.19
CA ARG A 383 -9.96 -14.43 -5.03
C ARG A 383 -10.77 -13.56 -4.09
N ALA A 384 -10.55 -13.76 -2.80
CA ALA A 384 -11.10 -12.92 -1.75
C ALA A 384 -9.98 -12.16 -1.05
N TYR A 385 -10.22 -10.88 -0.80
CA TYR A 385 -9.31 -10.01 -0.05
C TYR A 385 -10.07 -9.43 1.13
N VAL A 386 -9.56 -9.58 2.33
CA VAL A 386 -10.08 -8.92 3.53
C VAL A 386 -8.96 -8.08 4.11
N VAL A 387 -9.13 -6.79 4.09
CA VAL A 387 -8.08 -5.82 4.45
C VAL A 387 -8.64 -4.81 5.45
N LEU A 388 -7.84 -4.50 6.45
CA LEU A 388 -8.08 -3.39 7.37
C LEU A 388 -7.04 -2.32 7.10
N GLY A 389 -7.49 -1.15 6.75
CA GLY A 389 -6.64 -0.01 6.43
C GLY A 389 -6.93 0.59 5.06
N TYR A 390 -6.21 1.64 4.73
CA TYR A 390 -6.33 2.33 3.45
C TYR A 390 -5.72 1.50 2.32
N PRO A 391 -6.38 1.38 1.17
CA PRO A 391 -5.86 0.65 0.01
C PRO A 391 -4.89 1.48 -0.84
N TYR A 392 -4.43 2.67 -0.36
CA TYR A 392 -3.69 3.61 -1.21
C TYR A 392 -2.43 4.13 -0.56
#